data_4cc47d8d34e7c70ede26bb0124d7d0a2
#
_entry.id   4cc47d8d34e7c70ede26bb0124d7d0a2
#
_cell.length_a   1.000
_cell.length_b   1.000
_cell.length_c   1.000
_cell.angle_alpha   90.00
_cell.angle_beta   90.00
_cell.angle_gamma   90.00
#
_symmetry.space_group_name_H-M   'P 1'
#
loop_
_entity.id
_entity.type
_entity.pdbx_description
1 polymer ?
#
loop_
_entity_poly.entity_id
_entity_poly.type
_entity_poly.pdbx_seq_one_letter_code
_entity_poly.pdbx_strand_id
1 'polypeptide(L)'
;MGVTVAKAATPTPRTLPQRLSIEARPAYNIVSHYALSGAMTNGDRLESMMSLHARYAFSFRKDSRMGELFPTAYQGIGLGAYTLYHHNYVGTPLAIYVLQGAQIAEFSEKLSLDYEWNLGYSWGWRPNDAMSSKGNIIINIALPLIWHVAPKWEISLTPDFTHISNGDTSFSNSGANGFGLRFGASYLFNEEHANKATPRYFAPAEELKAAGFAQHMTYDIIAYGGWRADMFIQDGTFVLINKALPIAGVQFTPLYQLNRYFALGMSLDAQVDSSLNLYDAVEDSAGNVISFERPSLWQQTEVGISLRGEINAPIFKIGAGIGINLNRQGYDMSRLYTQFTLKAFIHKYLFLFVGYRFNAKAYTQNMMYGIGFRF
;
A
#
# COMPACT_ATOMS: atom_id res chain seq x y z
N MET A 1 59.23 -21.24 24.31
CA MET A 1 58.22 -20.20 23.99
C MET A 1 57.35 -20.70 22.84
N GLY A 2 56.16 -21.20 23.15
CA GLY A 2 55.19 -21.64 22.12
C GLY A 2 54.33 -20.48 21.68
N VAL A 3 54.41 -20.16 20.41
CA VAL A 3 53.55 -19.15 19.80
C VAL A 3 52.20 -19.81 19.47
N THR A 4 51.17 -19.50 20.26
CA THR A 4 49.80 -19.92 19.98
C THR A 4 49.27 -19.03 18.87
N VAL A 5 49.21 -19.53 17.62
CA VAL A 5 48.56 -18.84 16.50
C VAL A 5 47.06 -18.91 16.75
N ALA A 6 46.46 -17.77 17.10
CA ALA A 6 45.02 -17.64 17.15
C ALA A 6 44.43 -17.91 15.74
N LYS A 7 43.66 -19.00 15.60
CA LYS A 7 42.95 -19.36 14.39
C LYS A 7 41.91 -18.26 14.12
N ALA A 8 42.11 -17.45 13.09
CA ALA A 8 41.12 -16.49 12.69
C ALA A 8 39.80 -17.21 12.41
N ALA A 9 38.75 -16.82 13.16
CA ALA A 9 37.42 -17.37 12.96
C ALA A 9 36.99 -17.07 11.51
N THR A 10 36.73 -18.11 10.73
CA THR A 10 36.13 -17.99 9.42
C THR A 10 34.83 -17.20 9.55
N PRO A 11 34.62 -16.10 8.80
CA PRO A 11 33.38 -15.36 8.89
C PRO A 11 32.22 -16.29 8.51
N THR A 12 31.35 -16.56 9.46
CA THR A 12 30.10 -17.31 9.22
C THR A 12 29.33 -16.64 8.09
N PRO A 13 28.86 -17.39 7.10
CA PRO A 13 28.05 -16.81 6.01
C PRO A 13 26.88 -16.02 6.62
N ARG A 14 26.73 -14.76 6.22
CA ARG A 14 25.65 -13.88 6.71
C ARG A 14 24.33 -14.20 6.00
N THR A 15 23.91 -15.46 6.05
CA THR A 15 22.67 -15.92 5.43
C THR A 15 21.45 -15.41 6.21
N LEU A 16 20.49 -14.82 5.50
CA LEU A 16 19.23 -14.38 6.08
C LEU A 16 18.28 -15.57 6.24
N PRO A 17 17.39 -15.55 7.25
CA PRO A 17 16.20 -16.41 7.27
C PRO A 17 15.32 -16.09 6.07
N GLN A 18 14.86 -17.11 5.35
CA GLN A 18 14.10 -16.95 4.10
C GLN A 18 12.90 -17.89 4.12
N ARG A 19 11.85 -17.47 3.39
CA ARG A 19 10.60 -18.21 3.22
C ARG A 19 10.22 -18.20 1.76
N LEU A 20 9.94 -19.39 1.21
CA LEU A 20 9.35 -19.57 -0.12
C LEU A 20 7.97 -20.16 0.07
N SER A 21 6.92 -19.52 -0.49
CA SER A 21 5.52 -19.90 -0.30
C SER A 21 4.80 -20.05 -1.61
N ILE A 22 3.86 -21.01 -1.64
CA ILE A 22 2.85 -21.14 -2.68
C ILE A 22 1.49 -21.06 -2.00
N GLU A 23 0.58 -20.24 -2.55
CA GLU A 23 -0.74 -20.00 -1.95
C GLU A 23 -1.84 -20.04 -3.01
N ALA A 24 -2.98 -20.61 -2.66
CA ALA A 24 -4.22 -20.57 -3.42
C ALA A 24 -5.25 -19.74 -2.68
N ARG A 25 -5.97 -18.87 -3.38
CA ARG A 25 -6.88 -17.89 -2.78
C ARG A 25 -8.24 -17.86 -3.52
N PRO A 26 -9.23 -18.60 -3.09
CA PRO A 26 -10.62 -18.29 -3.43
C PRO A 26 -11.04 -16.98 -2.76
N ALA A 27 -11.84 -16.19 -3.47
CA ALA A 27 -12.33 -14.92 -2.95
C ALA A 27 -13.71 -14.58 -3.50
N TYR A 28 -14.46 -13.82 -2.71
CA TYR A 28 -15.70 -13.18 -3.10
C TYR A 28 -15.41 -11.71 -3.43
N ASN A 29 -15.76 -11.31 -4.65
CA ASN A 29 -15.59 -9.94 -5.10
C ASN A 29 -16.84 -9.13 -4.72
N ILE A 30 -16.64 -8.12 -3.86
CA ILE A 30 -17.71 -7.20 -3.51
C ILE A 30 -17.91 -6.26 -4.67
N VAL A 31 -19.04 -6.39 -5.28
CA VAL A 31 -19.41 -5.62 -6.43
C VAL A 31 -20.00 -4.29 -5.99
N SER A 32 -19.18 -3.27 -5.92
CA SER A 32 -19.58 -1.94 -5.46
C SER A 32 -20.17 -1.05 -6.55
N HIS A 33 -20.04 -1.44 -7.81
CA HIS A 33 -20.50 -0.64 -8.95
C HIS A 33 -21.43 -1.42 -9.85
N TYR A 34 -22.42 -0.72 -10.43
CA TYR A 34 -23.44 -1.29 -11.31
C TYR A 34 -22.86 -2.08 -12.50
N ALA A 35 -21.73 -1.64 -13.04
CA ALA A 35 -21.04 -2.32 -14.14
C ALA A 35 -20.38 -3.66 -13.76
N LEU A 36 -20.01 -3.85 -12.48
CA LEU A 36 -19.53 -5.14 -11.97
C LEU A 36 -20.67 -5.97 -11.36
N SER A 37 -21.74 -5.32 -10.88
CA SER A 37 -22.94 -5.96 -10.33
C SER A 37 -23.99 -6.26 -11.37
N GLY A 38 -24.02 -5.42 -12.42
CA GLY A 38 -24.97 -5.53 -13.51
C GLY A 38 -24.31 -6.25 -14.66
N ALA A 39 -24.84 -7.40 -14.90
CA ALA A 39 -24.98 -7.96 -16.20
C ALA A 39 -23.88 -7.58 -17.21
N MET A 40 -22.87 -8.38 -17.32
CA MET A 40 -22.43 -8.71 -18.66
C MET A 40 -23.68 -8.89 -19.52
N THR A 41 -23.59 -8.67 -20.84
CA THR A 41 -24.70 -8.84 -21.79
C THR A 41 -25.50 -10.13 -21.61
N ASN A 42 -24.98 -11.11 -20.87
CA ASN A 42 -25.61 -12.39 -20.52
C ASN A 42 -26.16 -12.48 -19.08
N GLY A 43 -26.08 -11.44 -18.25
CA GLY A 43 -26.56 -11.42 -16.87
C GLY A 43 -25.60 -11.97 -15.81
N ASP A 44 -24.41 -12.43 -16.19
CA ASP A 44 -23.42 -12.96 -15.24
C ASP A 44 -22.83 -11.85 -14.37
N ARG A 45 -22.44 -12.20 -13.13
CA ARG A 45 -21.82 -11.30 -12.15
C ARG A 45 -20.38 -11.70 -11.88
N LEU A 46 -19.49 -10.72 -11.73
CA LEU A 46 -18.09 -10.94 -11.38
C LEU A 46 -17.86 -11.11 -9.87
N GLU A 47 -18.68 -11.94 -9.23
CA GLU A 47 -18.63 -12.12 -7.76
C GLU A 47 -17.54 -13.08 -7.29
N SER A 48 -17.07 -13.97 -8.17
CA SER A 48 -16.07 -14.98 -7.82
C SER A 48 -14.69 -14.62 -8.39
N MET A 49 -13.69 -14.77 -7.56
CA MET A 49 -12.29 -14.61 -7.94
C MET A 49 -11.47 -15.76 -7.36
N MET A 50 -10.51 -16.25 -8.14
CA MET A 50 -9.48 -17.19 -7.70
C MET A 50 -8.11 -16.63 -8.04
N SER A 51 -7.13 -16.82 -7.16
CA SER A 51 -5.74 -16.49 -7.48
C SER A 51 -4.76 -17.52 -6.92
N LEU A 52 -3.62 -17.62 -7.60
CA LEU A 52 -2.47 -18.40 -7.18
C LEU A 52 -1.29 -17.47 -6.98
N HIS A 53 -0.53 -17.68 -5.93
CA HIS A 53 0.60 -16.84 -5.57
C HIS A 53 1.87 -17.66 -5.35
N ALA A 54 3.00 -17.15 -5.85
CA ALA A 54 4.34 -17.59 -5.50
C ALA A 54 5.05 -16.43 -4.80
N ARG A 55 5.62 -16.68 -3.62
CA ARG A 55 6.13 -15.61 -2.76
C ARG A 55 7.50 -15.98 -2.21
N TYR A 56 8.37 -14.99 -2.18
CA TYR A 56 9.65 -15.04 -1.49
C TYR A 56 9.69 -13.95 -0.43
N ALA A 57 10.02 -14.32 0.79
CA ALA A 57 10.22 -13.39 1.89
C ALA A 57 11.51 -13.69 2.64
N PHE A 58 12.05 -12.68 3.31
CA PHE A 58 13.19 -12.80 4.21
C PHE A 58 12.95 -12.03 5.50
N SER A 59 13.61 -12.46 6.56
CA SER A 59 13.67 -11.76 7.84
C SER A 59 15.10 -11.31 8.13
N PHE A 60 15.26 -10.32 8.99
CA PHE A 60 16.58 -9.96 9.48
C PHE A 60 17.05 -10.98 10.53
N ARG A 61 18.34 -11.22 10.57
CA ARG A 61 18.96 -12.14 11.53
C ARG A 61 18.75 -11.64 12.97
N LYS A 62 18.56 -12.57 13.90
CA LYS A 62 18.39 -12.28 15.35
C LYS A 62 19.57 -11.52 15.97
N ASP A 63 20.78 -11.69 15.42
CA ASP A 63 22.01 -11.01 15.84
C ASP A 63 22.27 -9.69 15.10
N SER A 64 21.33 -9.22 14.29
CA SER A 64 21.38 -7.92 13.63
C SER A 64 20.52 -6.90 14.36
N ARG A 65 20.92 -5.63 14.31
CA ARG A 65 20.14 -4.55 14.91
C ARG A 65 18.67 -4.53 14.42
N MET A 66 18.41 -4.80 13.13
CA MET A 66 17.05 -4.83 12.60
C MET A 66 16.25 -6.03 13.10
N GLY A 67 16.89 -7.20 13.21
CA GLY A 67 16.22 -8.38 13.79
C GLY A 67 15.95 -8.26 15.29
N GLU A 68 16.79 -7.53 16.04
CA GLU A 68 16.52 -7.21 17.44
C GLU A 68 15.38 -6.19 17.61
N LEU A 69 15.37 -5.16 16.76
CA LEU A 69 14.34 -4.10 16.81
C LEU A 69 12.97 -4.58 16.35
N PHE A 70 12.93 -5.44 15.34
CA PHE A 70 11.72 -5.94 14.71
C PHE A 70 11.73 -7.47 14.64
N PRO A 71 11.62 -8.15 15.79
CA PRO A 71 11.56 -9.61 15.81
C PRO A 71 10.34 -10.10 15.03
N THR A 72 10.45 -11.27 14.41
CA THR A 72 9.43 -11.91 13.56
C THR A 72 9.05 -11.17 12.27
N ALA A 73 9.50 -9.92 12.08
CA ALA A 73 9.18 -9.18 10.87
C ALA A 73 9.82 -9.81 9.62
N TYR A 74 9.03 -9.95 8.57
CA TYR A 74 9.46 -10.43 7.27
C TYR A 74 9.01 -9.47 6.18
N GLN A 75 9.77 -9.42 5.10
CA GLN A 75 9.47 -8.64 3.91
C GLN A 75 9.92 -9.39 2.66
N GLY A 76 9.30 -9.09 1.53
CA GLY A 76 9.61 -9.82 0.31
C GLY A 76 8.85 -9.34 -0.90
N ILE A 77 8.79 -10.23 -1.88
CA ILE A 77 8.10 -10.03 -3.15
C ILE A 77 7.18 -11.22 -3.43
N GLY A 78 6.13 -10.98 -4.18
CA GLY A 78 5.23 -12.02 -4.64
C GLY A 78 4.80 -11.81 -6.09
N LEU A 79 4.45 -12.91 -6.72
CA LEU A 79 3.80 -12.96 -8.02
C LEU A 79 2.42 -13.57 -7.81
N GLY A 80 1.42 -13.03 -8.49
CA GLY A 80 0.04 -13.52 -8.45
C GLY A 80 -0.53 -13.69 -9.84
N ALA A 81 -1.31 -14.75 -10.04
CA ALA A 81 -2.14 -14.95 -11.22
C ALA A 81 -3.59 -15.01 -10.80
N TYR A 82 -4.45 -14.23 -11.45
CA TYR A 82 -5.85 -14.05 -11.07
C TYR A 82 -6.79 -14.51 -12.17
N THR A 83 -7.93 -15.04 -11.75
CA THR A 83 -9.08 -15.26 -12.64
C THR A 83 -10.36 -14.81 -11.95
N LEU A 84 -11.21 -14.11 -12.70
CA LEU A 84 -12.59 -13.79 -12.31
C LEU A 84 -13.58 -14.63 -13.15
N TYR A 85 -13.09 -15.73 -13.75
CA TYR A 85 -13.81 -16.72 -14.59
C TYR A 85 -14.37 -16.18 -15.91
N HIS A 86 -14.22 -14.89 -16.18
CA HIS A 86 -14.72 -14.20 -17.39
C HIS A 86 -13.58 -13.58 -18.18
N HIS A 87 -12.59 -14.41 -18.59
CA HIS A 87 -11.36 -13.94 -19.23
C HIS A 87 -11.58 -13.13 -20.53
N ASN A 88 -12.68 -13.37 -21.25
CA ASN A 88 -13.03 -12.58 -22.43
C ASN A 88 -13.44 -11.15 -22.11
N TYR A 89 -13.94 -10.89 -20.90
CA TYR A 89 -14.37 -9.58 -20.43
C TYR A 89 -13.32 -8.88 -19.56
N VAL A 90 -12.69 -9.61 -18.65
CA VAL A 90 -11.76 -9.05 -17.62
C VAL A 90 -10.30 -9.27 -17.98
N GLY A 91 -9.99 -10.27 -18.81
CA GLY A 91 -8.64 -10.72 -19.08
C GLY A 91 -8.16 -11.81 -18.10
N THR A 92 -6.85 -12.01 -18.08
CA THR A 92 -6.17 -12.92 -17.13
C THR A 92 -5.08 -12.14 -16.41
N PRO A 93 -5.42 -11.41 -15.34
CA PRO A 93 -4.49 -10.53 -14.68
C PRO A 93 -3.35 -11.28 -14.00
N LEU A 94 -2.14 -10.75 -14.15
CA LEU A 94 -0.96 -11.11 -13.38
C LEU A 94 -0.59 -9.93 -12.47
N ALA A 95 0.08 -10.20 -11.37
CA ALA A 95 0.56 -9.15 -10.47
C ALA A 95 1.96 -9.44 -9.97
N ILE A 96 2.71 -8.38 -9.70
CA ILE A 96 3.92 -8.37 -8.89
C ILE A 96 3.70 -7.40 -7.72
N TYR A 97 4.11 -7.79 -6.52
CA TYR A 97 3.92 -6.97 -5.34
C TYR A 97 5.06 -7.14 -4.33
N VAL A 98 5.30 -6.10 -3.56
CA VAL A 98 6.08 -6.17 -2.32
C VAL A 98 5.15 -6.56 -1.18
N LEU A 99 5.69 -7.24 -0.19
CA LEU A 99 4.96 -7.67 0.99
C LEU A 99 5.77 -7.39 2.26
N GLN A 100 5.07 -7.18 3.36
CA GLN A 100 5.65 -7.13 4.69
C GLN A 100 4.62 -7.62 5.69
N GLY A 101 5.09 -8.36 6.68
CA GLY A 101 4.31 -8.82 7.81
C GLY A 101 5.15 -9.02 9.05
N ALA A 102 4.48 -9.25 10.16
CA ALA A 102 5.08 -9.65 11.42
C ALA A 102 4.03 -10.28 12.34
N GLN A 103 4.50 -11.05 13.29
CA GLN A 103 3.64 -11.69 14.27
C GLN A 103 2.95 -10.67 15.17
N ILE A 104 1.64 -10.87 15.38
CA ILE A 104 0.80 -10.09 16.31
C ILE A 104 0.67 -10.84 17.63
N ALA A 105 0.43 -12.16 17.53
CA ALA A 105 0.19 -13.02 18.67
C ALA A 105 0.76 -14.42 18.45
N GLU A 106 1.13 -15.05 19.53
CA GLU A 106 1.54 -16.44 19.60
C GLU A 106 0.55 -17.20 20.49
N PHE A 107 -0.13 -18.19 19.92
CA PHE A 107 -1.10 -19.01 20.65
C PHE A 107 -0.44 -20.27 21.24
N SER A 108 0.62 -20.75 20.58
CA SER A 108 1.46 -21.84 21.05
C SER A 108 2.80 -21.82 20.29
N GLU A 109 3.77 -22.63 20.70
CA GLU A 109 5.05 -22.80 19.96
C GLU A 109 4.90 -23.16 18.48
N LYS A 110 3.71 -23.65 18.10
CA LYS A 110 3.42 -24.06 16.71
C LYS A 110 2.40 -23.20 16.00
N LEU A 111 1.71 -22.29 16.68
CA LEU A 111 0.60 -21.53 16.09
C LEU A 111 0.74 -20.05 16.41
N SER A 112 0.86 -19.24 15.37
CA SER A 112 0.92 -17.78 15.47
C SER A 112 -0.10 -17.10 14.55
N LEU A 113 -0.43 -15.86 14.91
CA LEU A 113 -1.20 -14.93 14.11
C LEU A 113 -0.29 -13.77 13.71
N ASP A 114 -0.24 -13.50 12.44
CA ASP A 114 0.52 -12.39 11.86
C ASP A 114 -0.42 -11.33 11.27
N TYR A 115 0.07 -10.11 11.09
CA TYR A 115 -0.47 -9.20 10.10
C TYR A 115 0.38 -9.24 8.84
N GLU A 116 -0.22 -8.94 7.71
CA GLU A 116 0.50 -8.80 6.45
C GLU A 116 -0.19 -7.79 5.55
N TRP A 117 0.58 -7.06 4.79
CA TRP A 117 0.09 -6.23 3.71
C TRP A 117 0.94 -6.42 2.46
N ASN A 118 0.31 -6.20 1.30
CA ASN A 118 0.96 -6.25 0.00
C ASN A 118 0.59 -4.98 -0.80
N LEU A 119 1.55 -4.45 -1.54
CA LEU A 119 1.33 -3.38 -2.51
C LEU A 119 2.05 -3.74 -3.80
N GLY A 120 1.37 -3.60 -4.93
CA GLY A 120 1.96 -3.95 -6.20
C GLY A 120 1.22 -3.42 -7.41
N TYR A 121 1.58 -3.98 -8.54
CA TYR A 121 1.03 -3.65 -9.83
C TYR A 121 0.55 -4.90 -10.53
N SER A 122 -0.65 -4.83 -11.12
CA SER A 122 -1.25 -5.90 -11.89
C SER A 122 -1.45 -5.46 -13.35
N TRP A 123 -1.27 -6.39 -14.27
CA TRP A 123 -1.45 -6.18 -15.71
C TRP A 123 -2.15 -7.38 -16.35
N GLY A 124 -2.52 -7.25 -17.62
CA GLY A 124 -3.27 -8.29 -18.33
C GLY A 124 -4.79 -8.15 -18.19
N TRP A 125 -5.24 -7.02 -17.66
CA TRP A 125 -6.65 -6.64 -17.63
C TRP A 125 -7.14 -6.29 -19.04
N ARG A 126 -8.37 -6.65 -19.35
CA ARG A 126 -9.10 -6.14 -20.50
C ARG A 126 -9.91 -4.93 -20.07
N PRO A 127 -9.68 -3.76 -20.68
CA PRO A 127 -10.52 -2.58 -20.42
C PRO A 127 -11.99 -2.88 -20.69
N ASN A 128 -12.84 -2.48 -19.75
CA ASN A 128 -14.29 -2.64 -19.79
C ASN A 128 -14.97 -1.49 -19.02
N ASP A 129 -16.29 -1.48 -18.96
CA ASP A 129 -17.07 -0.41 -18.33
C ASP A 129 -16.82 -0.27 -16.81
N ALA A 130 -16.23 -1.27 -16.18
CA ALA A 130 -15.91 -1.25 -14.74
C ALA A 130 -14.46 -0.87 -14.48
N MET A 131 -13.55 -1.21 -15.40
CA MET A 131 -12.12 -1.01 -15.25
C MET A 131 -11.49 -0.68 -16.59
N SER A 132 -11.26 0.59 -16.85
CA SER A 132 -10.82 1.11 -18.14
C SER A 132 -9.35 0.88 -18.47
N SER A 133 -8.54 0.42 -17.50
CA SER A 133 -7.09 0.32 -17.64
C SER A 133 -6.59 -1.11 -17.79
N LYS A 134 -5.53 -1.29 -18.61
CA LYS A 134 -4.80 -2.58 -18.75
C LYS A 134 -3.91 -2.90 -17.56
N GLY A 135 -3.59 -1.92 -16.75
CA GLY A 135 -2.73 -2.03 -15.59
C GLY A 135 -3.33 -1.32 -14.38
N ASN A 136 -3.24 -1.95 -13.21
CA ASN A 136 -3.90 -1.49 -11.99
C ASN A 136 -2.98 -1.68 -10.79
N ILE A 137 -3.13 -0.84 -9.79
CA ILE A 137 -2.50 -1.02 -8.47
C ILE A 137 -3.27 -2.12 -7.73
N ILE A 138 -2.54 -2.95 -7.00
CA ILE A 138 -3.09 -3.96 -6.10
C ILE A 138 -2.63 -3.66 -4.68
N ILE A 139 -3.59 -3.64 -3.77
CA ILE A 139 -3.38 -3.49 -2.32
C ILE A 139 -4.07 -4.66 -1.64
N ASN A 140 -3.37 -5.31 -0.71
CA ASN A 140 -3.95 -6.38 0.08
C ASN A 140 -3.58 -6.19 1.55
N ILE A 141 -4.51 -6.47 2.44
CA ILE A 141 -4.31 -6.57 3.89
C ILE A 141 -4.82 -7.93 4.36
N ALA A 142 -4.09 -8.55 5.28
CA ALA A 142 -4.29 -9.93 5.63
C ALA A 142 -3.92 -10.24 7.08
N LEU A 143 -4.50 -11.31 7.60
CA LEU A 143 -4.23 -11.85 8.93
C LEU A 143 -3.85 -13.34 8.81
N PRO A 144 -2.58 -13.65 8.49
CA PRO A 144 -2.10 -15.03 8.41
C PRO A 144 -2.16 -15.75 9.76
N LEU A 145 -2.93 -16.85 9.84
CA LEU A 145 -2.81 -17.83 10.89
C LEU A 145 -1.82 -18.90 10.41
N ILE A 146 -0.66 -18.97 11.04
CA ILE A 146 0.48 -19.78 10.62
C ILE A 146 0.67 -20.94 11.57
N TRP A 147 0.73 -22.15 11.04
CA TRP A 147 1.00 -23.37 11.76
C TRP A 147 2.35 -23.98 11.32
N HIS A 148 3.31 -24.07 12.25
CA HIS A 148 4.59 -24.74 12.08
C HIS A 148 4.41 -26.25 12.19
N VAL A 149 4.18 -26.92 11.05
CA VAL A 149 3.89 -28.38 11.01
C VAL A 149 5.14 -29.23 11.12
N ALA A 150 6.30 -28.68 10.73
CA ALA A 150 7.61 -29.31 10.83
C ALA A 150 8.72 -28.23 10.92
N PRO A 151 9.97 -28.57 11.27
CA PRO A 151 11.03 -27.58 11.46
C PRO A 151 11.27 -26.61 10.30
N LYS A 152 10.96 -27.04 9.07
CA LYS A 152 11.13 -26.22 7.87
C LYS A 152 9.85 -26.00 7.08
N TRP A 153 8.70 -26.40 7.61
CA TRP A 153 7.43 -26.30 6.90
C TRP A 153 6.36 -25.62 7.72
N GLU A 154 5.72 -24.69 7.09
CA GLU A 154 4.54 -24.01 7.60
C GLU A 154 3.37 -24.21 6.65
N ILE A 155 2.18 -24.28 7.22
CA ILE A 155 0.93 -24.09 6.50
C ILE A 155 0.24 -22.86 7.04
N SER A 156 -0.51 -22.16 6.21
CA SER A 156 -1.22 -20.95 6.61
C SER A 156 -2.67 -20.94 6.12
N LEU A 157 -3.52 -20.37 6.95
CA LEU A 157 -4.89 -19.97 6.62
C LEU A 157 -5.00 -18.47 6.82
N THR A 158 -5.27 -17.73 5.76
CA THR A 158 -5.13 -16.28 5.78
C THR A 158 -6.39 -15.60 5.24
N PRO A 159 -7.31 -15.13 6.10
CA PRO A 159 -8.33 -14.19 5.67
C PRO A 159 -7.68 -12.89 5.20
N ASP A 160 -8.15 -12.36 4.09
CA ASP A 160 -7.62 -11.14 3.50
C ASP A 160 -8.65 -10.30 2.76
N PHE A 161 -8.30 -9.05 2.56
CA PHE A 161 -9.01 -8.13 1.68
C PHE A 161 -8.06 -7.61 0.60
N THR A 162 -8.47 -7.68 -0.65
CA THR A 162 -7.73 -7.16 -1.81
C THR A 162 -8.51 -6.08 -2.51
N HIS A 163 -7.87 -4.97 -2.79
CA HIS A 163 -8.36 -3.89 -3.64
C HIS A 163 -7.48 -3.77 -4.87
N ILE A 164 -8.09 -3.73 -6.06
CA ILE A 164 -7.41 -3.54 -7.34
C ILE A 164 -8.10 -2.41 -8.09
N SER A 165 -7.36 -1.35 -8.44
CA SER A 165 -7.89 -0.20 -9.16
C SER A 165 -6.79 0.54 -9.90
N ASN A 166 -7.16 1.41 -10.83
CA ASN A 166 -6.20 2.28 -11.51
C ASN A 166 -5.87 3.57 -10.74
N GLY A 167 -6.47 3.77 -9.55
CA GLY A 167 -6.23 4.96 -8.72
C GLY A 167 -6.77 6.25 -9.36
N ASP A 168 -7.87 6.18 -10.07
CA ASP A 168 -8.53 7.28 -10.80
C ASP A 168 -7.68 7.92 -11.91
N THR A 169 -6.70 7.19 -12.43
CA THR A 169 -5.90 7.66 -13.57
C THR A 169 -6.63 7.55 -14.91
N SER A 170 -7.74 6.82 -14.95
CA SER A 170 -8.61 6.64 -16.15
C SER A 170 -10.03 6.31 -15.70
N PHE A 171 -11.03 6.86 -16.38
CA PHE A 171 -12.44 6.50 -16.22
C PHE A 171 -12.80 5.30 -17.11
N SER A 172 -13.61 4.37 -16.69
CA SER A 172 -14.20 4.14 -15.38
C SER A 172 -13.23 3.37 -14.46
N ASN A 173 -13.37 3.57 -13.14
CA ASN A 173 -12.54 2.90 -12.15
C ASN A 173 -13.40 2.45 -10.96
N SER A 174 -14.19 1.41 -11.13
CA SER A 174 -14.99 0.84 -10.05
C SER A 174 -14.13 0.04 -9.07
N GLY A 175 -12.95 -0.39 -9.50
CA GLY A 175 -12.08 -1.28 -8.76
C GLY A 175 -12.66 -2.69 -8.54
N ALA A 176 -11.81 -3.65 -8.27
CA ALA A 176 -12.20 -4.98 -7.81
C ALA A 176 -11.85 -5.09 -6.31
N ASN A 177 -12.87 -5.37 -5.49
CA ASN A 177 -12.73 -5.47 -4.04
C ASN A 177 -13.10 -6.89 -3.61
N GLY A 178 -12.13 -7.67 -3.16
CA GLY A 178 -12.34 -9.09 -2.84
C GLY A 178 -12.00 -9.45 -1.40
N PHE A 179 -12.94 -10.05 -0.68
CA PHE A 179 -12.63 -10.81 0.52
C PHE A 179 -12.21 -12.23 0.14
N GLY A 180 -11.04 -12.64 0.59
CA GLY A 180 -10.44 -13.91 0.25
C GLY A 180 -10.05 -14.73 1.48
N LEU A 181 -9.80 -16.00 1.23
CA LEU A 181 -9.21 -16.92 2.17
C LEU A 181 -8.03 -17.61 1.48
N ARG A 182 -6.80 -17.25 1.83
CA ARG A 182 -5.59 -17.89 1.28
C ARG A 182 -5.22 -19.13 2.07
N PHE A 183 -4.92 -20.19 1.35
CA PHE A 183 -4.35 -21.44 1.85
C PHE A 183 -2.93 -21.52 1.35
N GLY A 184 -1.96 -21.56 2.25
CA GLY A 184 -0.56 -21.50 1.92
C GLY A 184 0.26 -22.65 2.48
N ALA A 185 1.32 -23.02 1.75
CA ALA A 185 2.41 -23.84 2.22
C ALA A 185 3.73 -23.10 2.02
N SER A 186 4.59 -23.11 3.03
CA SER A 186 5.87 -22.39 3.01
C SER A 186 7.01 -23.31 3.41
N TYR A 187 8.14 -23.14 2.73
CA TYR A 187 9.40 -23.77 3.10
C TYR A 187 10.37 -22.71 3.63
N LEU A 188 11.01 -23.03 4.77
CA LEU A 188 11.89 -22.14 5.51
C LEU A 188 13.37 -22.52 5.31
N PHE A 189 14.20 -21.52 5.04
CA PHE A 189 15.65 -21.66 4.92
C PHE A 189 16.30 -20.84 6.03
N ASN A 190 17.38 -21.39 6.64
CA ASN A 190 18.21 -20.69 7.63
C ASN A 190 17.39 -20.15 8.85
N GLU A 191 16.35 -20.86 9.22
CA GLU A 191 15.41 -20.45 10.29
C GLU A 191 16.09 -20.33 11.67
N GLU A 192 17.18 -21.04 11.91
CA GLU A 192 18.00 -20.95 13.12
C GLU A 192 18.56 -19.55 13.36
N HIS A 193 18.60 -18.70 12.35
CA HIS A 193 19.03 -17.32 12.42
C HIS A 193 17.88 -16.32 12.65
N ALA A 194 16.62 -16.77 12.58
CA ALA A 194 15.45 -15.95 12.82
C ALA A 194 15.33 -15.53 14.29
N ASN A 195 14.77 -14.34 14.51
CA ASN A 195 14.35 -13.92 15.85
C ASN A 195 12.87 -14.31 16.03
N LYS A 196 12.61 -15.22 16.98
CA LYS A 196 11.27 -15.74 17.29
C LYS A 196 10.64 -15.07 18.52
N ALA A 197 11.28 -14.02 19.06
CA ALA A 197 10.72 -13.31 20.21
C ALA A 197 9.44 -12.59 19.81
N THR A 198 8.36 -12.79 20.56
CA THR A 198 7.07 -12.11 20.33
C THR A 198 7.24 -10.60 20.42
N PRO A 199 6.82 -9.81 19.41
CA PRO A 199 6.96 -8.38 19.41
C PRO A 199 6.16 -7.72 20.55
N ARG A 200 6.76 -6.76 21.23
CA ARG A 200 6.11 -5.98 22.30
C ARG A 200 5.71 -4.61 21.76
N TYR A 201 4.60 -4.57 21.04
CA TYR A 201 4.13 -3.35 20.36
C TYR A 201 3.82 -2.20 21.31
N PHE A 202 3.35 -2.49 22.52
CA PHE A 202 2.92 -1.51 23.52
C PHE A 202 3.71 -1.63 24.83
N ALA A 203 5.04 -1.76 24.71
CA ALA A 203 5.90 -1.81 25.88
C ALA A 203 5.85 -0.47 26.66
N PRO A 204 5.83 -0.48 27.99
CA PRO A 204 5.90 0.72 28.82
C PRO A 204 7.13 1.58 28.49
N ALA A 205 7.02 2.90 28.70
CA ALA A 205 8.10 3.84 28.37
C ALA A 205 9.42 3.52 29.12
N GLU A 206 9.35 3.04 30.35
CA GLU A 206 10.51 2.64 31.14
C GLU A 206 11.26 1.44 30.54
N GLU A 207 10.52 0.45 30.04
CA GLU A 207 11.11 -0.70 29.34
C GLU A 207 11.74 -0.29 28.01
N LEU A 208 11.10 0.62 27.26
CA LEU A 208 11.66 1.17 26.02
C LEU A 208 12.98 1.89 26.30
N LYS A 209 13.04 2.69 27.37
CA LYS A 209 14.26 3.38 27.78
C LYS A 209 15.35 2.40 28.23
N ALA A 210 15.00 1.38 29.01
CA ALA A 210 15.93 0.32 29.41
C ALA A 210 16.47 -0.46 28.22
N ALA A 211 15.66 -0.63 27.13
CA ALA A 211 16.07 -1.23 25.86
C ALA A 211 16.81 -0.25 24.93
N GLY A 212 17.20 0.94 25.42
CA GLY A 212 17.97 1.94 24.68
C GLY A 212 17.15 2.69 23.61
N PHE A 213 15.81 2.68 23.69
CA PHE A 213 14.97 3.50 22.83
C PHE A 213 14.71 4.85 23.51
N ALA A 214 15.16 5.94 22.88
CA ALA A 214 14.80 7.30 23.27
C ALA A 214 13.71 7.81 22.33
N GLN A 215 12.64 8.36 22.89
CA GLN A 215 11.64 9.09 22.11
C GLN A 215 12.28 10.32 21.50
N HIS A 216 12.00 10.58 20.23
CA HIS A 216 12.63 11.68 19.49
C HIS A 216 11.73 12.17 18.35
N MET A 217 11.99 13.38 17.89
CA MET A 217 11.38 13.92 16.68
C MET A 217 12.13 13.45 15.44
N THR A 218 11.38 13.21 14.38
CA THR A 218 11.88 13.05 13.01
C THR A 218 11.10 13.98 12.10
N TYR A 219 11.71 14.41 11.02
CA TYR A 219 11.12 15.36 10.09
C TYR A 219 11.21 14.79 8.67
N ASP A 220 10.07 14.65 8.00
CA ASP A 220 10.02 14.22 6.62
C ASP A 220 9.74 15.40 5.71
N ILE A 221 10.51 15.51 4.63
CA ILE A 221 10.19 16.35 3.47
C ILE A 221 9.93 15.39 2.32
N ILE A 222 8.76 15.52 1.68
CA ILE A 222 8.33 14.66 0.60
C ILE A 222 7.97 15.52 -0.61
N ALA A 223 8.49 15.18 -1.77
CA ALA A 223 8.04 15.70 -3.06
C ALA A 223 7.38 14.56 -3.84
N TYR A 224 6.22 14.80 -4.40
CA TYR A 224 5.47 13.79 -5.14
C TYR A 224 4.79 14.37 -6.37
N GLY A 225 4.48 13.48 -7.30
CA GLY A 225 3.64 13.75 -8.45
C GLY A 225 2.60 12.64 -8.62
N GLY A 226 1.65 12.91 -9.47
CA GLY A 226 0.61 11.97 -9.84
C GLY A 226 -0.17 12.52 -11.01
N TRP A 227 -1.20 11.80 -11.38
CA TRP A 227 -2.18 12.25 -12.37
C TRP A 227 -3.50 11.57 -12.09
N ARG A 228 -4.59 12.21 -12.47
CA ARG A 228 -5.93 11.63 -12.42
C ARG A 228 -6.78 12.09 -13.61
N ALA A 229 -7.70 11.23 -14.01
CA ALA A 229 -8.84 11.64 -14.82
C ALA A 229 -9.86 12.31 -13.90
N ASP A 230 -10.62 13.25 -14.40
CA ASP A 230 -11.63 13.96 -13.62
C ASP A 230 -12.95 14.08 -14.35
N MET A 231 -13.96 14.41 -13.57
CA MET A 231 -15.31 14.66 -14.03
C MET A 231 -15.82 15.91 -13.29
N PHE A 232 -16.33 16.88 -14.00
CA PHE A 232 -16.91 18.07 -13.40
C PHE A 232 -18.35 18.27 -13.88
N ILE A 233 -19.08 19.16 -13.20
CA ILE A 233 -20.48 19.45 -13.54
C ILE A 233 -20.54 20.76 -14.32
N GLN A 234 -21.06 20.69 -15.54
CA GLN A 234 -21.38 21.85 -16.39
C GLN A 234 -22.86 21.81 -16.73
N ASP A 235 -23.59 22.89 -16.43
CA ASP A 235 -25.03 23.04 -16.71
C ASP A 235 -25.88 21.86 -16.14
N GLY A 236 -25.49 21.31 -15.00
CA GLY A 236 -26.17 20.19 -14.36
C GLY A 236 -25.85 18.82 -14.96
N THR A 237 -24.97 18.75 -15.96
CA THR A 237 -24.54 17.51 -16.62
C THR A 237 -23.12 17.17 -16.21
N PHE A 238 -22.84 15.87 -16.04
CA PHE A 238 -21.48 15.39 -15.79
C PHE A 238 -20.69 15.39 -17.11
N VAL A 239 -19.57 16.12 -17.09
CA VAL A 239 -18.61 16.19 -18.21
C VAL A 239 -17.38 15.40 -17.82
N LEU A 240 -17.05 14.37 -18.60
CA LEU A 240 -15.93 13.48 -18.36
C LEU A 240 -14.70 13.92 -19.17
N ILE A 241 -13.60 14.17 -18.47
CA ILE A 241 -12.31 14.44 -19.11
C ILE A 241 -11.58 13.13 -19.34
N ASN A 242 -11.59 12.63 -20.57
CA ASN A 242 -10.90 11.41 -21.00
C ASN A 242 -9.36 11.56 -21.07
N LYS A 243 -8.79 12.43 -20.24
CA LYS A 243 -7.36 12.72 -20.18
C LYS A 243 -6.90 12.86 -18.74
N ALA A 244 -5.90 12.08 -18.36
CA ALA A 244 -5.28 12.24 -17.06
C ALA A 244 -4.54 13.59 -16.96
N LEU A 245 -4.84 14.36 -15.92
CA LEU A 245 -4.25 15.67 -15.64
C LEU A 245 -3.24 15.56 -14.51
N PRO A 246 -2.10 16.28 -14.61
CA PRO A 246 -1.02 16.15 -13.64
C PRO A 246 -1.33 16.78 -12.29
N ILE A 247 -0.78 16.18 -11.26
CA ILE A 247 -0.77 16.65 -9.88
C ILE A 247 0.69 16.70 -9.43
N ALA A 248 1.07 17.72 -8.69
CA ALA A 248 2.37 17.81 -8.04
C ALA A 248 2.22 18.41 -6.64
N GLY A 249 2.98 17.90 -5.67
CA GLY A 249 2.85 18.38 -4.31
C GLY A 249 4.09 18.15 -3.46
N VAL A 250 4.06 18.79 -2.30
CA VAL A 250 5.10 18.68 -1.26
C VAL A 250 4.43 18.49 0.11
N GLN A 251 5.10 17.76 0.99
CA GLN A 251 4.67 17.59 2.38
C GLN A 251 5.85 17.84 3.31
N PHE A 252 5.59 18.51 4.43
CA PHE A 252 6.51 18.59 5.56
C PHE A 252 5.85 17.98 6.78
N THR A 253 6.42 16.88 7.29
CA THR A 253 5.79 16.06 8.32
C THR A 253 6.72 15.85 9.51
N PRO A 254 6.63 16.69 10.59
CA PRO A 254 7.20 16.37 11.89
C PRO A 254 6.46 15.20 12.53
N LEU A 255 7.21 14.20 12.98
CA LEU A 255 6.71 12.97 13.60
C LEU A 255 7.44 12.72 14.93
N TYR A 256 6.70 12.54 16.00
CA TYR A 256 7.22 12.12 17.29
C TYR A 256 7.18 10.59 17.39
N GLN A 257 8.35 9.98 17.53
CA GLN A 257 8.53 8.53 17.66
C GLN A 257 8.13 8.11 19.09
N LEU A 258 6.92 7.55 19.24
CA LEU A 258 6.39 7.09 20.53
C LEU A 258 7.14 5.85 21.03
N ASN A 259 7.39 4.92 20.10
CA ASN A 259 8.16 3.71 20.33
C ASN A 259 8.76 3.22 18.99
N ARG A 260 9.30 2.00 18.99
CA ARG A 260 9.90 1.39 17.79
C ARG A 260 8.91 1.22 16.64
N TYR A 261 7.63 1.00 16.97
CA TYR A 261 6.58 0.64 16.02
C TYR A 261 5.66 1.79 15.64
N PHE A 262 5.53 2.82 16.47
CA PHE A 262 4.55 3.88 16.28
C PHE A 262 5.14 5.28 16.35
N ALA A 263 4.70 6.12 15.45
CA ALA A 263 4.94 7.56 15.48
C ALA A 263 3.64 8.33 15.27
N LEU A 264 3.54 9.50 15.86
CA LEU A 264 2.43 10.45 15.68
C LEU A 264 2.98 11.83 15.34
N GLY A 265 2.25 12.58 14.55
CA GLY A 265 2.66 13.93 14.21
C GLY A 265 1.63 14.70 13.40
N MET A 266 2.11 15.73 12.77
CA MET A 266 1.32 16.60 11.89
C MET A 266 2.01 16.74 10.55
N SER A 267 1.29 17.19 9.53
CA SER A 267 1.88 17.50 8.24
C SER A 267 1.31 18.81 7.70
N LEU A 268 2.18 19.60 7.09
CA LEU A 268 1.79 20.66 6.16
C LEU A 268 1.84 20.09 4.76
N ASP A 269 0.72 20.14 4.06
CA ASP A 269 0.54 19.53 2.76
C ASP A 269 0.22 20.62 1.74
N ALA A 270 0.90 20.65 0.62
CA ALA A 270 0.60 21.55 -0.48
C ALA A 270 0.65 20.77 -1.80
N GLN A 271 -0.39 20.91 -2.63
CA GLN A 271 -0.41 20.34 -3.98
C GLN A 271 -1.08 21.27 -4.99
N VAL A 272 -0.62 21.19 -6.22
CA VAL A 272 -1.30 21.73 -7.39
C VAL A 272 -1.94 20.57 -8.11
N ASP A 273 -3.24 20.65 -8.30
CA ASP A 273 -4.03 19.65 -9.02
C ASP A 273 -4.67 20.31 -10.24
N SER A 274 -4.12 19.99 -11.42
CA SER A 274 -4.52 20.60 -12.69
C SER A 274 -5.93 20.21 -13.15
N SER A 275 -6.61 19.31 -12.42
CA SER A 275 -7.98 18.91 -12.72
C SER A 275 -9.03 19.69 -11.92
N LEU A 276 -8.60 20.47 -10.91
CA LEU A 276 -9.55 21.21 -10.07
C LEU A 276 -10.15 22.43 -10.77
N ASN A 277 -11.45 22.64 -10.52
CA ASN A 277 -12.20 23.83 -10.92
C ASN A 277 -12.14 24.13 -12.42
N LEU A 278 -12.12 23.11 -13.26
CA LEU A 278 -12.20 23.26 -14.71
C LEU A 278 -13.61 23.76 -15.11
N TYR A 279 -13.70 24.49 -16.23
CA TYR A 279 -14.94 25.07 -16.71
C TYR A 279 -14.94 25.21 -18.23
N ASP A 280 -16.12 25.55 -18.81
CA ASP A 280 -16.33 25.79 -20.24
C ASP A 280 -15.77 24.66 -21.12
N ALA A 281 -16.20 23.42 -20.82
CA ALA A 281 -15.86 22.28 -21.65
C ALA A 281 -16.64 22.32 -22.97
N VAL A 282 -15.93 22.05 -24.05
CA VAL A 282 -16.50 21.87 -25.39
C VAL A 282 -16.39 20.39 -25.74
N GLU A 283 -17.52 19.79 -26.10
CA GLU A 283 -17.60 18.40 -26.53
C GLU A 283 -17.74 18.28 -28.05
N ASP A 284 -17.22 17.19 -28.60
CA ASP A 284 -17.49 16.79 -29.99
C ASP A 284 -18.87 16.13 -30.12
N SER A 285 -19.27 15.79 -31.37
CA SER A 285 -20.55 15.13 -31.64
C SER A 285 -20.68 13.72 -31.00
N ALA A 286 -19.59 13.14 -30.51
CA ALA A 286 -19.56 11.86 -29.80
C ALA A 286 -19.53 12.01 -28.29
N GLY A 287 -19.58 13.25 -27.75
CA GLY A 287 -19.52 13.54 -26.30
C GLY A 287 -18.12 13.49 -25.70
N ASN A 288 -17.08 13.57 -26.55
CA ASN A 288 -15.72 13.66 -26.02
C ASN A 288 -15.33 15.12 -25.81
N VAL A 289 -14.73 15.43 -24.66
CA VAL A 289 -14.20 16.76 -24.36
C VAL A 289 -12.98 17.05 -25.23
N ILE A 290 -13.11 18.04 -26.11
CA ILE A 290 -12.04 18.49 -27.02
C ILE A 290 -11.25 19.67 -26.46
N SER A 291 -11.89 20.53 -25.64
CA SER A 291 -11.24 21.63 -24.94
C SER A 291 -11.96 21.96 -23.64
N PHE A 292 -11.28 22.63 -22.74
CA PHE A 292 -11.80 23.17 -21.49
C PHE A 292 -10.92 24.35 -21.04
N GLU A 293 -11.51 25.25 -20.25
CA GLU A 293 -10.78 26.36 -19.65
C GLU A 293 -10.23 26.00 -18.28
N ARG A 294 -9.10 26.59 -17.92
CA ARG A 294 -8.43 26.39 -16.64
C ARG A 294 -8.50 27.65 -15.81
N PRO A 295 -8.79 27.53 -14.51
CA PRO A 295 -8.75 28.65 -13.60
C PRO A 295 -7.28 29.05 -13.30
N SER A 296 -7.12 30.09 -12.49
CA SER A 296 -5.80 30.49 -12.01
C SER A 296 -5.11 29.36 -11.22
N LEU A 297 -3.77 29.34 -11.23
CA LEU A 297 -3.00 28.34 -10.50
C LEU A 297 -3.38 28.28 -9.00
N TRP A 298 -3.72 29.41 -8.38
CA TRP A 298 -4.17 29.48 -7.00
C TRP A 298 -5.47 28.71 -6.75
N GLN A 299 -6.39 28.73 -7.70
CA GLN A 299 -7.65 27.97 -7.63
C GLN A 299 -7.46 26.47 -7.87
N GLN A 300 -6.30 26.07 -8.38
CA GLN A 300 -5.87 24.67 -8.51
C GLN A 300 -4.91 24.22 -7.39
N THR A 301 -4.59 25.11 -6.45
CA THR A 301 -3.66 24.82 -5.35
C THR A 301 -4.44 24.48 -4.07
N GLU A 302 -4.13 23.35 -3.49
CA GLU A 302 -4.61 22.95 -2.16
C GLU A 302 -3.47 23.10 -1.16
N VAL A 303 -3.75 23.80 -0.05
CA VAL A 303 -2.86 23.88 1.11
C VAL A 303 -3.61 23.37 2.32
N GLY A 304 -3.03 22.40 3.02
CA GLY A 304 -3.70 21.74 4.14
C GLY A 304 -2.78 21.46 5.32
N ILE A 305 -3.41 21.14 6.42
CA ILE A 305 -2.77 20.62 7.63
C ILE A 305 -3.45 19.30 8.01
N SER A 306 -2.66 18.32 8.44
CA SER A 306 -3.18 17.00 8.81
C SER A 306 -2.51 16.42 10.04
N LEU A 307 -3.26 15.60 10.78
CA LEU A 307 -2.73 14.70 11.78
C LEU A 307 -2.23 13.43 11.06
N ARG A 308 -1.10 12.90 11.52
CA ARG A 308 -0.44 11.72 10.94
C ARG A 308 -0.15 10.68 12.00
N GLY A 309 -0.48 9.42 11.70
CA GLY A 309 0.00 8.26 12.41
C GLY A 309 0.88 7.41 11.49
N GLU A 310 1.95 6.83 12.01
CA GLU A 310 2.87 5.98 11.24
C GLU A 310 3.16 4.70 12.01
N ILE A 311 3.10 3.57 11.32
CA ILE A 311 3.54 2.25 11.79
C ILE A 311 4.90 1.97 11.16
N ASN A 312 5.90 1.70 11.99
CA ASN A 312 7.26 1.41 11.57
C ASN A 312 7.48 -0.09 11.40
N ALA A 313 7.99 -0.50 10.26
CA ALA A 313 8.54 -1.82 9.97
C ALA A 313 10.00 -1.67 9.51
N PRO A 314 10.78 -2.75 9.36
CA PRO A 314 12.22 -2.64 9.10
C PRO A 314 12.62 -1.77 7.91
N ILE A 315 11.95 -1.98 6.78
CA ILE A 315 12.22 -1.24 5.53
C ILE A 315 11.08 -0.26 5.23
N PHE A 316 9.87 -0.62 5.65
CA PHE A 316 8.66 0.10 5.30
C PHE A 316 8.10 0.88 6.48
N LYS A 317 7.39 1.97 6.17
CA LYS A 317 6.55 2.68 7.14
C LYS A 317 5.20 2.95 6.49
N ILE A 318 4.14 2.55 7.20
CA ILE A 318 2.76 2.73 6.75
C ILE A 318 2.18 3.89 7.53
N GLY A 319 1.65 4.87 6.83
CA GLY A 319 1.03 6.05 7.43
C GLY A 319 -0.43 6.18 7.08
N ALA A 320 -1.17 6.74 8.02
CA ALA A 320 -2.52 7.23 7.80
C ALA A 320 -2.64 8.66 8.34
N GLY A 321 -3.48 9.46 7.71
CA GLY A 321 -3.70 10.83 8.15
C GLY A 321 -5.09 11.34 7.81
N ILE A 322 -5.54 12.32 8.61
CA ILE A 322 -6.75 13.09 8.37
C ILE A 322 -6.40 14.57 8.43
N GLY A 323 -6.86 15.33 7.46
CA GLY A 323 -6.52 16.74 7.33
C GLY A 323 -7.64 17.61 6.85
N ILE A 324 -7.39 18.90 6.92
CA ILE A 324 -8.26 19.95 6.42
C ILE A 324 -7.50 20.83 5.44
N ASN A 325 -8.13 21.19 4.32
CA ASN A 325 -7.65 22.21 3.41
C ASN A 325 -7.92 23.58 4.00
N LEU A 326 -6.88 24.40 4.10
CA LEU A 326 -6.91 25.75 4.68
C LEU A 326 -7.42 26.77 3.66
N ASN A 327 -7.08 26.58 2.38
CA ASN A 327 -7.61 27.34 1.27
C ASN A 327 -8.68 26.50 0.56
N ARG A 328 -9.87 27.02 0.44
CA ARG A 328 -10.96 26.40 -0.32
C ARG A 328 -11.35 27.34 -1.45
N GLN A 329 -11.04 26.94 -2.67
CA GLN A 329 -11.34 27.69 -3.87
C GLN A 329 -12.24 26.85 -4.79
N GLY A 330 -13.37 27.39 -5.20
CA GLY A 330 -14.30 26.70 -6.11
C GLY A 330 -15.11 25.57 -5.47
N TYR A 331 -15.78 24.78 -6.31
CA TYR A 331 -16.72 23.73 -5.89
C TYR A 331 -16.07 22.36 -5.71
N ASP A 332 -14.93 22.11 -6.37
CA ASP A 332 -14.29 20.79 -6.41
C ASP A 332 -13.37 20.53 -5.21
N MET A 333 -12.92 21.59 -4.54
CA MET A 333 -12.06 21.43 -3.37
C MET A 333 -12.84 20.94 -2.15
N SER A 334 -12.48 19.80 -1.64
CA SER A 334 -12.98 19.28 -0.37
C SER A 334 -12.31 19.97 0.82
N ARG A 335 -13.09 20.23 1.88
CA ARG A 335 -12.52 20.75 3.14
C ARG A 335 -11.74 19.67 3.90
N LEU A 336 -12.25 18.45 3.92
CA LEU A 336 -11.64 17.33 4.62
C LEU A 336 -10.98 16.38 3.62
N TYR A 337 -9.83 15.85 3.99
CA TYR A 337 -9.17 14.77 3.26
C TYR A 337 -8.59 13.74 4.23
N THR A 338 -8.48 12.52 3.76
CA THR A 338 -7.73 11.45 4.39
C THR A 338 -6.61 11.01 3.47
N GLN A 339 -5.58 10.41 4.03
CA GLN A 339 -4.42 9.98 3.26
C GLN A 339 -3.87 8.70 3.84
N PHE A 340 -3.58 7.73 2.96
CA PHE A 340 -2.79 6.54 3.29
C PHE A 340 -1.45 6.62 2.58
N THR A 341 -0.38 6.24 3.25
CA THR A 341 0.98 6.38 2.73
C THR A 341 1.81 5.14 3.02
N LEU A 342 2.69 4.82 2.09
CA LEU A 342 3.74 3.83 2.24
C LEU A 342 5.08 4.50 1.90
N LYS A 343 6.04 4.38 2.81
CA LYS A 343 7.42 4.82 2.63
C LYS A 343 8.31 3.59 2.61
N ALA A 344 9.13 3.42 1.58
CA ALA A 344 10.12 2.36 1.46
C ALA A 344 11.53 2.98 1.58
N PHE A 345 12.21 2.72 2.70
CA PHE A 345 13.53 3.27 2.98
C PHE A 345 14.61 2.54 2.19
N ILE A 346 15.24 3.25 1.25
CA ILE A 346 16.38 2.78 0.45
C ILE A 346 17.71 3.20 1.07
N HIS A 347 17.69 4.18 1.95
CA HIS A 347 18.80 4.64 2.77
C HIS A 347 18.25 5.15 4.11
N LYS A 348 19.10 5.30 5.14
CA LYS A 348 18.69 5.79 6.47
C LYS A 348 17.91 7.12 6.45
N TYR A 349 18.13 7.93 5.43
CA TYR A 349 17.49 9.25 5.26
C TYR A 349 16.56 9.33 4.05
N LEU A 350 16.73 8.43 3.06
CA LEU A 350 16.05 8.53 1.77
C LEU A 350 15.03 7.40 1.62
N PHE A 351 13.81 7.75 1.19
CA PHE A 351 12.76 6.77 0.95
C PHE A 351 11.97 7.07 -0.33
N LEU A 352 11.48 6.01 -0.94
CA LEU A 352 10.44 6.08 -1.95
C LEU A 352 9.09 6.25 -1.25
N PHE A 353 8.20 7.01 -1.86
CA PHE A 353 6.90 7.35 -1.31
C PHE A 353 5.80 6.98 -2.29
N VAL A 354 4.78 6.27 -1.77
CA VAL A 354 3.51 6.06 -2.44
C VAL A 354 2.41 6.49 -1.48
N GLY A 355 1.45 7.24 -1.96
CA GLY A 355 0.31 7.65 -1.16
C GLY A 355 -0.98 7.64 -1.97
N TYR A 356 -2.09 7.61 -1.26
CA TYR A 356 -3.42 7.76 -1.82
C TYR A 356 -4.19 8.76 -0.96
N ARG A 357 -4.68 9.82 -1.60
CA ARG A 357 -5.43 10.89 -0.95
C ARG A 357 -6.90 10.77 -1.33
N PHE A 358 -7.75 10.73 -0.33
CA PHE A 358 -9.20 10.74 -0.46
C PHE A 358 -9.73 12.10 0.00
N ASN A 359 -10.62 12.67 -0.76
CA ASN A 359 -11.38 13.83 -0.35
C ASN A 359 -12.77 13.41 0.15
N ALA A 360 -13.33 14.15 1.11
CA ALA A 360 -14.64 13.82 1.74
C ALA A 360 -15.80 13.83 0.73
N LYS A 361 -15.67 14.60 -0.35
CA LYS A 361 -16.50 14.43 -1.53
C LYS A 361 -15.81 13.36 -2.37
N ALA A 362 -16.40 12.17 -2.48
CA ALA A 362 -15.83 10.97 -3.08
C ALA A 362 -15.33 11.08 -4.53
N TYR A 363 -15.33 12.26 -5.11
CA TYR A 363 -15.00 12.50 -6.52
C TYR A 363 -13.56 12.96 -6.75
N THR A 364 -12.81 13.32 -5.71
CA THR A 364 -11.45 13.85 -5.87
C THR A 364 -10.45 12.98 -5.10
N GLN A 365 -9.99 11.93 -5.75
CA GLN A 365 -9.01 11.01 -5.20
C GLN A 365 -7.76 11.02 -6.08
N ASN A 366 -6.59 10.95 -5.48
CA ASN A 366 -5.37 10.86 -6.29
C ASN A 366 -4.29 9.97 -5.67
N MET A 367 -3.61 9.25 -6.56
CA MET A 367 -2.36 8.58 -6.24
C MET A 367 -1.23 9.59 -6.19
N MET A 368 -0.29 9.35 -5.28
CA MET A 368 0.94 10.14 -5.10
C MET A 368 2.14 9.23 -5.22
N TYR A 369 3.06 9.55 -6.08
CA TYR A 369 4.33 8.82 -6.25
C TYR A 369 5.46 9.80 -6.04
N GLY A 370 6.40 9.48 -5.18
CA GLY A 370 7.41 10.47 -4.84
C GLY A 370 8.64 9.92 -4.16
N ILE A 371 9.42 10.85 -3.70
CA ILE A 371 10.64 10.62 -2.95
C ILE A 371 10.61 11.52 -1.71
N GLY A 372 11.13 11.02 -0.60
CA GLY A 372 11.19 11.79 0.62
C GLY A 372 12.52 11.63 1.34
N PHE A 373 12.80 12.62 2.16
CA PHE A 373 14.00 12.69 2.98
C PHE A 373 13.58 12.83 4.46
N ARG A 374 14.16 12.01 5.33
CA ARG A 374 13.95 12.04 6.80
C ARG A 374 15.22 12.45 7.52
N PHE A 375 15.13 13.37 8.47
CA PHE A 375 16.21 13.84 9.33
C PHE A 375 15.75 14.05 10.78
#